data_9406263337edde012cca6e909197d3fc
#
_entry.id   9406263337edde012cca6e909197d3fc
#
_cell.length_a   1.000
_cell.length_b   1.000
_cell.length_c   1.000
_cell.angle_alpha   90.00
_cell.angle_beta   90.00
_cell.angle_gamma   90.00
#
_symmetry.space_group_name_H-M   'P 1'
#
loop_
_entity.id
_entity.type
_entity.pdbx_description
1 polymer ?
#
loop_
_entity_poly.entity_id
_entity_poly.type
_entity_poly.pdbx_seq_one_letter_code
_entity_poly.pdbx_strand_id
1 'polypeptide(L)'
;MSANTAKIVILTIVSTAVLLTAYHFCFSCPHISSETQKRSETQQAVAKAASDIEQRQAERSRREMAVAASEISQNEIRQANEQAVKNAVRNKILFEGISSVSGLRTDIAIFLADHARMPDSLNEIGWEGGVTSVTLSSIRMRVGGILVLSFNPEKLRGTIILTPQTNIEAGMITGWDCTSPDIDFIAEALPECRYQR
;
A
#
# COMPACT_ATOMS: atom_id res chain seq x y z
N MET A 1 -75.23 -17.51 79.65
CA MET A 1 -74.61 -16.83 78.51
C MET A 1 -74.59 -17.78 77.36
N SER A 2 -75.20 -17.42 76.24
CA SER A 2 -75.33 -18.25 75.08
C SER A 2 -74.00 -18.47 74.40
N ALA A 3 -73.71 -19.69 73.93
CA ALA A 3 -72.45 -20.12 73.22
C ALA A 3 -72.10 -19.23 72.00
N ASN A 4 -73.04 -18.52 71.47
CA ASN A 4 -72.87 -17.56 70.37
C ASN A 4 -72.17 -16.24 70.79
N THR A 5 -72.47 -15.75 72.00
CA THR A 5 -71.82 -14.49 72.55
C THR A 5 -70.33 -14.73 72.79
N ALA A 6 -69.93 -15.93 73.26
CA ALA A 6 -68.50 -16.26 73.46
C ALA A 6 -67.70 -16.30 72.16
N LYS A 7 -68.30 -16.84 71.11
CA LYS A 7 -67.65 -16.87 69.79
C LYS A 7 -67.43 -15.50 69.16
N ILE A 8 -68.38 -14.58 69.34
CA ILE A 8 -68.25 -13.23 68.77
C ILE A 8 -67.16 -12.43 69.53
N VAL A 9 -67.09 -12.57 70.87
CA VAL A 9 -66.05 -11.87 71.67
C VAL A 9 -64.63 -12.39 71.32
N ILE A 10 -64.47 -13.70 71.11
CA ILE A 10 -63.15 -14.24 70.71
C ILE A 10 -62.77 -13.77 69.34
N LEU A 11 -63.72 -13.70 68.37
CA LEU A 11 -63.42 -13.28 67.00
C LEU A 11 -63.00 -11.81 66.93
N THR A 12 -63.64 -10.91 67.78
CA THR A 12 -63.26 -9.54 67.80
C THR A 12 -61.90 -9.29 68.45
N ILE A 13 -61.52 -10.04 69.52
CA ILE A 13 -60.22 -9.93 70.17
C ILE A 13 -59.10 -10.40 69.19
N VAL A 14 -59.29 -11.46 68.47
CA VAL A 14 -58.31 -11.98 67.49
C VAL A 14 -58.14 -10.95 66.33
N SER A 15 -59.25 -10.39 65.83
CA SER A 15 -59.22 -9.41 64.76
C SER A 15 -58.47 -8.12 65.14
N THR A 16 -58.70 -7.61 66.38
CA THR A 16 -58.02 -6.41 66.90
C THR A 16 -56.54 -6.67 67.16
N ALA A 17 -56.19 -7.86 67.64
CA ALA A 17 -54.77 -8.26 67.86
C ALA A 17 -54.00 -8.34 66.52
N VAL A 18 -54.60 -8.88 65.47
CA VAL A 18 -53.99 -8.95 64.15
C VAL A 18 -53.83 -7.55 63.52
N LEU A 19 -54.82 -6.67 63.68
CA LEU A 19 -54.68 -5.30 63.19
C LEU A 19 -53.64 -4.49 63.98
N LEU A 20 -53.52 -4.65 65.29
CA LEU A 20 -52.50 -4.00 66.07
C LEU A 20 -51.09 -4.50 65.75
N THR A 21 -50.91 -5.78 65.52
CA THR A 21 -49.61 -6.30 65.08
C THR A 21 -49.24 -5.88 63.67
N ALA A 22 -50.18 -5.82 62.75
CA ALA A 22 -49.98 -5.27 61.43
C ALA A 22 -49.63 -3.76 61.45
N TYR A 23 -50.32 -2.98 62.31
CA TYR A 23 -50.04 -1.57 62.46
C TYR A 23 -48.65 -1.31 63.08
N HIS A 24 -48.23 -2.12 64.08
CA HIS A 24 -46.89 -2.02 64.67
C HIS A 24 -45.80 -2.42 63.67
N PHE A 25 -46.07 -3.40 62.82
CA PHE A 25 -45.10 -3.82 61.80
C PHE A 25 -44.97 -2.79 60.70
N CYS A 26 -46.03 -2.11 60.26
CA CYS A 26 -45.97 -1.09 59.26
C CYS A 26 -45.37 0.26 59.80
N PHE A 27 -45.56 0.56 61.09
CA PHE A 27 -45.07 1.85 61.60
C PHE A 27 -43.66 1.82 62.18
N SER A 28 -43.15 0.63 62.48
CA SER A 28 -41.78 0.47 63.00
C SER A 28 -40.69 0.29 61.92
N CYS A 29 -41.03 0.42 60.62
CA CYS A 29 -40.07 0.29 59.52
C CYS A 29 -39.78 1.55 58.71
N PRO A 30 -39.58 2.74 59.28
CA PRO A 30 -39.12 3.90 58.49
C PRO A 30 -37.61 3.88 58.29
N HIS A 31 -36.83 3.09 59.07
CA HIS A 31 -35.35 3.17 59.00
C HIS A 31 -34.74 2.24 57.99
N ILE A 32 -35.38 1.14 57.59
CA ILE A 32 -34.86 0.16 56.62
C ILE A 32 -34.99 0.71 55.20
N SER A 33 -35.96 1.56 54.88
CA SER A 33 -36.17 2.09 53.52
C SER A 33 -35.07 3.11 53.14
N SER A 34 -34.53 3.88 54.09
CA SER A 34 -33.52 4.90 53.74
C SER A 34 -32.12 4.29 53.49
N GLU A 35 -31.77 3.20 54.19
CA GLU A 35 -30.50 2.50 53.96
C GLU A 35 -30.51 1.70 52.66
N THR A 36 -31.62 1.04 52.32
CA THR A 36 -31.78 0.33 51.03
C THR A 36 -31.76 1.29 49.85
N GLN A 37 -32.36 2.47 50.02
CA GLN A 37 -32.37 3.49 48.97
C GLN A 37 -30.97 4.07 48.73
N LYS A 38 -30.24 4.43 49.78
CA LYS A 38 -28.84 4.89 49.69
C LYS A 38 -27.94 3.83 49.06
N ARG A 39 -28.15 2.55 49.38
CA ARG A 39 -27.38 1.45 48.80
C ARG A 39 -27.65 1.26 47.31
N SER A 40 -28.92 1.43 46.88
CA SER A 40 -29.27 1.36 45.46
C SER A 40 -28.70 2.55 44.66
N GLU A 41 -28.75 3.76 45.21
CA GLU A 41 -28.17 4.96 44.62
C GLU A 41 -26.65 4.85 44.46
N THR A 42 -25.96 4.30 45.48
CA THR A 42 -24.51 4.05 45.41
C THR A 42 -24.18 3.00 44.39
N GLN A 43 -24.96 1.92 44.30
CA GLN A 43 -24.75 0.86 43.26
C GLN A 43 -25.00 1.43 41.86
N GLN A 44 -25.98 2.26 41.64
CA GLN A 44 -26.24 2.91 40.37
C GLN A 44 -25.09 3.87 39.97
N ALA A 45 -24.58 4.64 40.94
CA ALA A 45 -23.46 5.54 40.71
C ALA A 45 -22.18 4.78 40.35
N VAL A 46 -21.89 3.65 41.02
CA VAL A 46 -20.74 2.78 40.68
C VAL A 46 -20.91 2.14 39.32
N ALA A 47 -22.10 1.65 38.98
CA ALA A 47 -22.36 1.07 37.66
C ALA A 47 -22.20 2.10 36.53
N LYS A 48 -22.67 3.34 36.76
CA LYS A 48 -22.48 4.44 35.80
C LYS A 48 -21.01 4.82 35.66
N ALA A 49 -20.28 4.94 36.78
CA ALA A 49 -18.83 5.21 36.70
C ALA A 49 -18.04 4.11 35.99
N ALA A 50 -18.40 2.83 36.18
CA ALA A 50 -17.81 1.73 35.47
C ALA A 50 -18.06 1.80 33.97
N SER A 51 -19.30 2.09 33.54
CA SER A 51 -19.64 2.26 32.13
C SER A 51 -18.92 3.46 31.49
N ASP A 52 -18.78 4.56 32.20
CA ASP A 52 -18.06 5.75 31.72
C ASP A 52 -16.55 5.47 31.54
N ILE A 53 -15.96 4.66 32.43
CA ILE A 53 -14.55 4.23 32.31
C ILE A 53 -14.38 3.35 31.07
N GLU A 54 -15.26 2.36 30.91
CA GLU A 54 -15.23 1.42 29.78
C GLU A 54 -15.40 2.15 28.43
N GLN A 55 -16.31 3.12 28.39
CA GLN A 55 -16.53 3.95 27.21
C GLN A 55 -15.29 4.80 26.86
N ARG A 56 -14.65 5.41 27.87
CA ARG A 56 -13.41 6.18 27.67
C ARG A 56 -12.24 5.31 27.24
N GLN A 57 -12.14 4.08 27.74
CA GLN A 57 -11.12 3.13 27.28
C GLN A 57 -11.36 2.70 25.83
N ALA A 58 -12.61 2.42 25.46
CA ALA A 58 -12.97 2.07 24.08
C ALA A 58 -12.69 3.23 23.10
N GLU A 59 -12.98 4.47 23.50
CA GLU A 59 -12.64 5.64 22.69
C GLU A 59 -11.14 5.85 22.52
N ARG A 60 -10.35 5.65 23.58
CA ARG A 60 -8.88 5.73 23.50
C ARG A 60 -8.33 4.68 22.53
N SER A 61 -8.74 3.42 22.68
CA SER A 61 -8.32 2.35 21.79
C SER A 61 -8.71 2.62 20.32
N ARG A 62 -9.89 3.18 20.07
CA ARG A 62 -10.30 3.58 18.72
C ARG A 62 -9.42 4.69 18.14
N ARG A 63 -9.07 5.69 18.95
CA ARG A 63 -8.19 6.78 18.53
C ARG A 63 -6.77 6.28 18.24
N GLU A 64 -6.23 5.43 19.11
CA GLU A 64 -4.91 4.81 18.92
C GLU A 64 -4.86 3.97 17.65
N MET A 65 -5.89 3.14 17.40
CA MET A 65 -5.99 2.38 16.16
C MET A 65 -6.12 3.27 14.91
N ALA A 66 -6.88 4.36 14.99
CA ALA A 66 -7.01 5.31 13.88
C ALA A 66 -5.69 6.02 13.56
N VAL A 67 -4.92 6.41 14.59
CA VAL A 67 -3.59 7.01 14.41
C VAL A 67 -2.63 6.00 13.79
N ALA A 68 -2.56 4.78 14.32
CA ALA A 68 -1.71 3.72 13.78
C ALA A 68 -2.06 3.38 12.32
N ALA A 69 -3.35 3.31 11.98
CA ALA A 69 -3.79 3.07 10.61
C ALA A 69 -3.39 4.22 9.66
N SER A 70 -3.45 5.48 10.14
CA SER A 70 -3.03 6.63 9.34
C SER A 70 -1.51 6.65 9.10
N GLU A 71 -0.71 6.27 10.09
CA GLU A 71 0.74 6.20 9.97
C GLU A 71 1.18 5.09 8.99
N ILE A 72 0.53 3.92 9.06
CA ILE A 72 0.76 2.82 8.11
C ILE A 72 0.46 3.29 6.68
N SER A 73 -0.71 3.90 6.46
CA SER A 73 -1.10 4.41 5.15
C SER A 73 -0.13 5.47 4.60
N GLN A 74 0.33 6.41 5.44
CA GLN A 74 1.31 7.41 5.04
C GLN A 74 2.67 6.80 4.68
N ASN A 75 3.11 5.77 5.40
CA ASN A 75 4.34 5.06 5.10
C ASN A 75 4.25 4.29 3.78
N GLU A 76 3.13 3.63 3.50
CA GLU A 76 2.88 2.95 2.22
C GLU A 76 2.89 3.92 1.05
N ILE A 77 2.21 5.06 1.16
CA ILE A 77 2.20 6.12 0.14
C ILE A 77 3.62 6.65 -0.10
N ARG A 78 4.39 6.88 0.96
CA ARG A 78 5.77 7.35 0.83
C ARG A 78 6.64 6.33 0.09
N GLN A 79 6.58 5.05 0.47
CA GLN A 79 7.33 3.98 -0.19
C GLN A 79 6.93 3.83 -1.67
N ALA A 80 5.63 3.89 -1.98
CA ALA A 80 5.14 3.85 -3.36
C ALA A 80 5.67 5.03 -4.18
N ASN A 81 5.67 6.24 -3.61
CA ASN A 81 6.21 7.43 -4.27
C ASN A 81 7.73 7.33 -4.50
N GLU A 82 8.50 6.87 -3.52
CA GLU A 82 9.94 6.66 -3.66
C GLU A 82 10.24 5.63 -4.78
N GLN A 83 9.48 4.55 -4.83
CA GLN A 83 9.63 3.55 -5.88
C GLN A 83 9.25 4.10 -7.25
N ALA A 84 8.17 4.87 -7.35
CA ALA A 84 7.76 5.53 -8.60
C ALA A 84 8.82 6.49 -9.12
N VAL A 85 9.44 7.29 -8.24
CA VAL A 85 10.55 8.18 -8.61
C VAL A 85 11.76 7.39 -9.10
N LYS A 86 12.15 6.32 -8.41
CA LYS A 86 13.26 5.44 -8.85
C LYS A 86 13.00 4.84 -10.22
N ASN A 87 11.78 4.36 -10.47
CA ASN A 87 11.39 3.81 -11.77
C ASN A 87 11.43 4.89 -12.87
N ALA A 88 10.91 6.08 -12.59
CA ALA A 88 10.93 7.20 -13.55
C ALA A 88 12.37 7.60 -13.93
N VAL A 89 13.29 7.65 -12.96
CA VAL A 89 14.71 7.93 -13.22
C VAL A 89 15.33 6.84 -14.07
N ARG A 90 15.10 5.56 -13.77
CA ARG A 90 15.61 4.43 -14.58
C ARG A 90 15.09 4.46 -16.01
N ASN A 91 13.80 4.70 -16.16
CA ASN A 91 13.16 4.80 -17.49
C ASN A 91 13.75 5.95 -18.31
N LYS A 92 13.96 7.10 -17.66
CA LYS A 92 14.62 8.25 -18.31
C LYS A 92 16.04 7.90 -18.79
N ILE A 93 16.84 7.24 -17.96
CA ILE A 93 18.20 6.82 -18.34
C ILE A 93 18.17 5.89 -19.55
N LEU A 94 17.27 4.89 -19.56
CA LEU A 94 17.12 3.96 -20.69
C LEU A 94 16.73 4.70 -21.97
N PHE A 95 15.74 5.59 -21.90
CA PHE A 95 15.28 6.38 -23.04
C PHE A 95 16.39 7.29 -23.58
N GLU A 96 17.13 7.99 -22.72
CA GLU A 96 18.25 8.84 -23.10
C GLU A 96 19.36 8.03 -23.78
N GLY A 97 19.67 6.83 -23.25
CA GLY A 97 20.67 5.92 -23.82
C GLY A 97 20.32 5.49 -25.25
N ILE A 98 19.08 5.04 -25.49
CA ILE A 98 18.62 4.64 -26.83
C ILE A 98 18.53 5.85 -27.77
N SER A 99 18.03 6.98 -27.28
CA SER A 99 17.89 8.18 -28.10
C SER A 99 19.25 8.73 -28.55
N SER A 100 20.30 8.57 -27.72
CA SER A 100 21.65 9.04 -28.04
C SER A 100 22.28 8.34 -29.25
N VAL A 101 21.78 7.15 -29.64
CA VAL A 101 22.28 6.40 -30.80
C VAL A 101 21.38 6.48 -32.03
N SER A 102 20.41 7.40 -32.03
CA SER A 102 19.51 7.56 -33.18
C SER A 102 20.25 7.98 -34.45
N GLY A 103 21.26 8.83 -34.36
CA GLY A 103 22.15 9.18 -35.47
C GLY A 103 22.88 7.98 -36.04
N LEU A 104 23.49 7.14 -35.18
CA LEU A 104 24.15 5.90 -35.58
C LEU A 104 23.22 4.97 -36.34
N ARG A 105 22.00 4.82 -35.92
CA ARG A 105 20.98 4.01 -36.62
C ARG A 105 20.72 4.54 -38.05
N THR A 106 20.71 5.84 -38.20
CA THR A 106 20.57 6.52 -39.51
C THR A 106 21.82 6.27 -40.38
N ASP A 107 23.02 6.42 -39.82
CA ASP A 107 24.28 6.21 -40.53
C ASP A 107 24.41 4.75 -41.03
N ILE A 108 24.00 3.77 -40.20
CA ILE A 108 23.93 2.37 -40.58
C ILE A 108 22.96 2.15 -41.77
N ALA A 109 21.79 2.82 -41.73
CA ALA A 109 20.83 2.70 -42.82
C ALA A 109 21.34 3.30 -44.13
N ILE A 110 22.05 4.44 -44.09
CA ILE A 110 22.71 5.04 -45.23
C ILE A 110 23.78 4.14 -45.77
N PHE A 111 24.63 3.56 -44.90
CA PHE A 111 25.69 2.62 -45.33
C PHE A 111 25.10 1.40 -46.05
N LEU A 112 24.00 0.82 -45.54
CA LEU A 112 23.32 -0.30 -46.21
C LEU A 112 22.80 0.11 -47.60
N ALA A 113 22.22 1.27 -47.74
CA ALA A 113 21.71 1.76 -49.00
C ALA A 113 22.83 1.99 -50.05
N ASP A 114 23.98 2.50 -49.61
CA ASP A 114 25.11 2.80 -50.48
C ASP A 114 25.95 1.59 -50.89
N HIS A 115 26.07 0.61 -49.96
CA HIS A 115 26.99 -0.51 -50.12
C HIS A 115 26.30 -1.87 -50.32
N ALA A 116 24.96 -1.92 -50.24
CA ALA A 116 24.16 -3.16 -50.30
C ALA A 116 24.62 -4.26 -49.29
N ARG A 117 25.26 -3.88 -48.20
CA ARG A 117 25.64 -4.73 -47.06
C ARG A 117 25.60 -3.98 -45.74
N MET A 118 25.53 -4.69 -44.67
CA MET A 118 25.62 -4.09 -43.32
C MET A 118 27.09 -3.77 -42.99
N PRO A 119 27.33 -2.71 -42.18
CA PRO A 119 28.66 -2.44 -41.66
C PRO A 119 29.05 -3.46 -40.57
N ASP A 120 30.33 -3.75 -40.49
CA ASP A 120 30.89 -4.67 -39.49
C ASP A 120 31.54 -3.93 -38.31
N SER A 121 31.77 -2.63 -38.46
CA SER A 121 32.37 -1.79 -37.45
C SER A 121 31.86 -0.34 -37.51
N LEU A 122 32.00 0.38 -36.38
CA LEU A 122 31.69 1.81 -36.29
C LEU A 122 32.57 2.67 -37.22
N ASN A 123 33.81 2.23 -37.47
CA ASN A 123 34.73 2.94 -38.34
C ASN A 123 34.24 2.99 -39.80
N GLU A 124 33.58 1.93 -40.29
CA GLU A 124 33.04 1.88 -41.65
C GLU A 124 31.98 2.95 -41.92
N ILE A 125 31.26 3.37 -40.90
CA ILE A 125 30.27 4.46 -40.97
C ILE A 125 30.85 5.82 -40.57
N GLY A 126 32.18 5.91 -40.46
CA GLY A 126 32.87 7.16 -40.13
C GLY A 126 32.74 7.59 -38.66
N TRP A 127 32.34 6.66 -37.81
CA TRP A 127 32.23 6.97 -36.38
C TRP A 127 33.54 6.60 -35.66
N GLU A 128 34.35 7.61 -35.36
CA GLU A 128 35.70 7.45 -34.75
C GLU A 128 35.66 7.20 -33.23
N GLY A 129 34.49 7.01 -32.66
CA GLY A 129 34.33 6.62 -31.28
C GLY A 129 34.34 7.78 -30.28
N GLY A 130 33.51 7.70 -29.36
CA GLY A 130 33.34 8.57 -28.21
C GLY A 130 31.91 8.48 -27.73
N VAL A 131 31.73 8.10 -26.47
CA VAL A 131 30.38 8.13 -25.89
C VAL A 131 30.04 9.59 -25.61
N THR A 132 29.18 10.19 -26.42
CA THR A 132 28.70 11.57 -26.20
C THR A 132 27.64 11.68 -25.12
N SER A 133 27.14 10.53 -24.63
CA SER A 133 26.08 10.47 -23.63
C SER A 133 26.64 10.19 -22.25
N VAL A 134 26.21 10.97 -21.26
CA VAL A 134 26.55 10.71 -19.85
C VAL A 134 25.84 9.47 -19.27
N THR A 135 24.91 8.89 -20.03
CA THR A 135 24.15 7.70 -19.62
C THR A 135 24.79 6.40 -20.09
N LEU A 136 25.55 6.42 -21.19
CA LEU A 136 26.25 5.26 -21.71
C LEU A 136 27.75 5.28 -21.32
N SER A 137 28.30 4.13 -21.04
CA SER A 137 29.75 3.92 -20.83
C SER A 137 30.46 3.48 -22.09
N SER A 138 29.76 2.74 -22.98
CA SER A 138 30.30 2.34 -24.27
C SER A 138 29.20 2.03 -25.30
N ILE A 139 29.56 2.27 -26.57
CA ILE A 139 28.81 1.84 -27.73
C ILE A 139 29.75 0.98 -28.56
N ARG A 140 29.31 -0.22 -28.90
CA ARG A 140 30.06 -1.13 -29.76
C ARG A 140 29.18 -1.66 -30.90
N MET A 141 29.76 -1.87 -32.04
CA MET A 141 29.10 -2.53 -33.16
C MET A 141 29.66 -3.97 -33.30
N ARG A 142 28.80 -4.90 -33.56
CA ARG A 142 29.12 -6.23 -33.98
C ARG A 142 28.80 -6.39 -35.48
N VAL A 143 29.36 -7.41 -36.11
CA VAL A 143 29.07 -7.79 -37.48
C VAL A 143 27.57 -7.77 -37.75
N GLY A 144 27.19 -7.22 -38.91
CA GLY A 144 25.79 -7.07 -39.29
C GLY A 144 25.11 -5.83 -38.74
N GLY A 145 25.86 -4.82 -38.28
CA GLY A 145 25.32 -3.54 -37.81
C GLY A 145 24.65 -3.63 -36.45
N ILE A 146 24.88 -4.68 -35.66
CA ILE A 146 24.29 -4.88 -34.33
C ILE A 146 24.97 -3.92 -33.37
N LEU A 147 24.18 -3.05 -32.74
CA LEU A 147 24.67 -2.11 -31.74
C LEU A 147 24.55 -2.71 -30.32
N VAL A 148 25.63 -2.62 -29.56
CA VAL A 148 25.69 -3.03 -28.16
C VAL A 148 25.95 -1.79 -27.31
N LEU A 149 24.96 -1.39 -26.54
CA LEU A 149 24.97 -0.21 -25.69
C LEU A 149 25.17 -0.63 -24.25
N SER A 150 26.29 -0.26 -23.63
CA SER A 150 26.53 -0.48 -22.21
C SER A 150 26.27 0.80 -21.44
N PHE A 151 25.44 0.74 -20.42
CA PHE A 151 25.10 1.89 -19.58
C PHE A 151 26.22 2.18 -18.58
N ASN A 152 26.28 3.43 -18.13
CA ASN A 152 27.17 3.83 -17.06
C ASN A 152 26.73 3.14 -15.74
N PRO A 153 27.59 2.29 -15.12
CA PRO A 153 27.22 1.50 -13.95
C PRO A 153 26.89 2.31 -12.70
N GLU A 154 27.31 3.61 -12.67
CA GLU A 154 26.94 4.52 -11.59
C GLU A 154 25.49 4.98 -11.70
N LYS A 155 24.90 4.92 -12.88
CA LYS A 155 23.51 5.35 -13.13
C LYS A 155 22.57 4.17 -13.32
N LEU A 156 22.95 3.21 -14.16
CA LEU A 156 22.20 2.01 -14.47
C LEU A 156 23.18 0.91 -14.91
N ARG A 157 23.15 -0.25 -14.26
CA ARG A 157 23.89 -1.41 -14.74
C ARG A 157 23.06 -2.12 -15.79
N GLY A 158 23.66 -2.33 -16.97
CA GLY A 158 23.01 -3.13 -17.99
C GLY A 158 23.45 -2.80 -19.39
N THR A 159 22.99 -3.65 -20.29
CA THR A 159 23.33 -3.64 -21.70
C THR A 159 22.06 -3.76 -22.53
N ILE A 160 21.97 -2.94 -23.58
CA ILE A 160 20.93 -3.07 -24.60
C ILE A 160 21.60 -3.48 -25.90
N ILE A 161 20.98 -4.43 -26.60
CA ILE A 161 21.39 -4.89 -27.93
C ILE A 161 20.31 -4.48 -28.92
N LEU A 162 20.68 -3.68 -29.90
CA LEU A 162 19.82 -3.28 -31.02
C LEU A 162 20.25 -4.05 -32.27
N THR A 163 19.39 -4.91 -32.79
CA THR A 163 19.62 -5.73 -33.98
C THR A 163 18.78 -5.18 -35.13
N PRO A 164 19.39 -4.74 -36.25
CA PRO A 164 18.64 -4.24 -37.39
C PRO A 164 17.87 -5.35 -38.08
N GLN A 165 16.62 -5.10 -38.40
CA GLN A 165 15.82 -5.94 -39.30
C GLN A 165 15.98 -5.37 -40.71
N THR A 166 16.59 -6.16 -41.61
CA THR A 166 16.97 -5.65 -42.92
C THR A 166 16.22 -6.35 -44.07
N ASN A 167 15.91 -5.58 -45.10
CA ASN A 167 15.61 -6.09 -46.42
C ASN A 167 16.77 -5.68 -47.33
N ILE A 168 17.71 -6.61 -47.50
CA ILE A 168 18.94 -6.36 -48.28
C ILE A 168 18.63 -6.10 -49.74
N GLU A 169 17.64 -6.80 -50.32
CA GLU A 169 17.24 -6.60 -51.73
C GLU A 169 16.70 -5.17 -51.97
N ALA A 170 16.02 -4.63 -50.99
CA ALA A 170 15.52 -3.24 -51.05
C ALA A 170 16.53 -2.22 -50.50
N GLY A 171 17.69 -2.65 -49.99
CA GLY A 171 18.71 -1.76 -49.41
C GLY A 171 18.21 -0.98 -48.21
N MET A 172 17.32 -1.54 -47.38
CA MET A 172 16.69 -0.79 -46.31
C MET A 172 16.61 -1.57 -44.99
N ILE A 173 16.62 -0.81 -43.89
CA ILE A 173 16.29 -1.30 -42.55
C ILE A 173 14.80 -1.10 -42.33
N THR A 174 14.09 -2.20 -42.05
CA THR A 174 12.63 -2.20 -41.81
C THR A 174 12.28 -1.98 -40.34
N GLY A 175 13.21 -2.23 -39.44
CA GLY A 175 12.99 -2.09 -38.01
C GLY A 175 14.24 -2.38 -37.18
N TRP A 176 14.10 -2.30 -35.87
CA TRP A 176 15.16 -2.64 -34.92
C TRP A 176 14.59 -3.51 -33.81
N ASP A 177 15.13 -4.69 -33.63
CA ASP A 177 14.88 -5.51 -32.47
C ASP A 177 15.71 -4.98 -31.31
N CYS A 178 15.05 -4.79 -30.17
CA CYS A 178 15.67 -4.34 -28.94
C CYS A 178 15.61 -5.44 -27.89
N THR A 179 16.77 -5.86 -27.39
CA THR A 179 16.87 -6.88 -26.35
C THR A 179 17.86 -6.46 -25.26
N SER A 180 17.67 -7.00 -24.05
CA SER A 180 18.63 -6.86 -22.97
C SER A 180 18.83 -8.20 -22.27
N PRO A 181 20.08 -8.62 -21.99
CA PRO A 181 20.37 -9.84 -21.24
C PRO A 181 20.35 -9.65 -19.73
N ASP A 182 20.37 -8.41 -19.23
CA ASP A 182 20.66 -8.09 -17.84
C ASP A 182 19.76 -6.99 -17.23
N ILE A 183 18.86 -6.38 -18.02
CA ILE A 183 17.87 -5.41 -17.54
C ILE A 183 16.48 -6.08 -17.60
N ASP A 184 16.07 -6.69 -16.50
CA ASP A 184 14.85 -7.50 -16.40
C ASP A 184 13.55 -6.67 -16.52
N PHE A 185 13.59 -5.41 -16.12
CA PHE A 185 12.46 -4.46 -16.20
C PHE A 185 12.39 -3.68 -17.53
N ILE A 186 13.21 -4.04 -18.54
CA ILE A 186 13.32 -3.25 -19.78
C ILE A 186 11.99 -3.09 -20.51
N ALA A 187 11.16 -4.14 -20.52
CA ALA A 187 9.87 -4.11 -21.20
C ALA A 187 8.83 -3.15 -20.53
N GLU A 188 9.01 -2.89 -19.24
CA GLU A 188 8.17 -1.90 -18.53
C GLU A 188 8.53 -0.46 -18.91
N ALA A 189 9.83 -0.21 -19.16
CA ALA A 189 10.36 1.10 -19.49
C ALA A 189 10.29 1.41 -20.99
N LEU A 190 10.52 0.39 -21.81
CA LEU A 190 10.62 0.42 -23.27
C LEU A 190 9.85 -0.78 -23.84
N PRO A 191 8.55 -0.62 -24.16
CA PRO A 191 7.70 -1.75 -24.58
C PRO A 191 8.15 -2.46 -25.84
N GLU A 192 8.94 -1.79 -26.69
CA GLU A 192 9.57 -2.38 -27.88
C GLU A 192 10.78 -3.26 -27.57
N CYS A 193 11.30 -3.21 -26.34
CA CYS A 193 12.45 -3.98 -25.92
C CYS A 193 12.05 -5.22 -25.14
N ARG A 194 12.82 -6.29 -25.25
CA ARG A 194 12.57 -7.55 -24.55
C ARG A 194 13.76 -7.95 -23.69
N TYR A 195 13.45 -8.47 -22.51
CA TYR A 195 14.43 -9.16 -21.70
C TYR A 195 14.68 -10.56 -22.27
N GLN A 196 15.93 -10.88 -22.54
CA GLN A 196 16.32 -12.15 -23.13
C GLN A 196 17.66 -12.60 -22.52
N ARG A 197 17.62 -13.63 -21.69
CA ARG A 197 18.81 -14.31 -21.16
C ARG A 197 19.49 -15.17 -22.18
#